data_55eb94b7a7d74f1125daf5028a638795
#
_entry.id   55eb94b7a7d74f1125daf5028a638795
#
_cell.length_a   1.000
_cell.length_b   1.000
_cell.length_c   1.000
_cell.angle_alpha   90.00
_cell.angle_beta   90.00
_cell.angle_gamma   90.00
#
_symmetry.space_group_name_H-M   'P 1'
#
loop_
_entity.id
_entity.type
_entity.pdbx_description
1 polymer ?
#
loop_
_entity_poly.entity_id
_entity_poly.type
_entity_poly.pdbx_seq_one_letter_code
_entity_poly.pdbx_strand_id
1 'polypeptide(L)'
;MAFEIPKISYSGRIKEIKLGKGEKEVIIGGENSYPFHLFEGEMPHKPVIAFEVYDSKPEEWPAAIIQPFQDVIGNPAAWAKKCINEFSAELICLRLVSTDPNGLNKSADEVAPIVKEVSDSIDVPLIVWGCENDDKDAIVLPKVAEVCQDKRLILGPATDKNYKKIGAAAIAYKHTVVAATPIDINLAKQLNILLGDLGVPDEQIIVDPNIGGCSLGYGLEYTYSVMERD
;
A
#
# COMPACT_ATOMS: atom_id res chain seq x y z
N MET A 1 -42.77 21.76 -9.59
CA MET A 1 -41.57 21.95 -8.77
C MET A 1 -40.51 21.00 -9.32
N ALA A 2 -39.34 21.50 -9.64
CA ALA A 2 -38.21 20.63 -10.00
C ALA A 2 -37.72 19.91 -8.72
N PHE A 3 -37.46 18.62 -8.81
CA PHE A 3 -36.88 17.86 -7.72
C PHE A 3 -35.39 18.26 -7.57
N GLU A 4 -35.04 18.71 -6.38
CA GLU A 4 -33.63 18.95 -6.03
C GLU A 4 -33.10 17.75 -5.25
N ILE A 5 -31.97 17.21 -5.68
CA ILE A 5 -31.30 16.12 -4.96
C ILE A 5 -30.78 16.70 -3.63
N PRO A 6 -31.19 16.14 -2.48
CA PRO A 6 -30.64 16.60 -1.19
C PRO A 6 -29.15 16.30 -1.13
N LYS A 7 -28.37 17.29 -0.68
CA LYS A 7 -26.93 17.20 -0.55
C LYS A 7 -26.52 17.34 0.92
N ILE A 8 -25.59 16.51 1.35
CA ILE A 8 -24.95 16.63 2.65
C ILE A 8 -23.63 17.39 2.45
N SER A 9 -23.34 18.31 3.33
CA SER A 9 -22.08 19.04 3.32
C SER A 9 -21.11 18.39 4.29
N TYR A 10 -19.94 18.01 3.79
CA TYR A 10 -18.85 17.45 4.59
C TYR A 10 -17.82 18.54 4.88
N SER A 11 -17.29 18.55 6.10
CA SER A 11 -16.18 19.44 6.50
C SER A 11 -14.81 18.74 6.38
N GLY A 12 -14.82 17.41 6.36
CA GLY A 12 -13.63 16.60 6.20
C GLY A 12 -13.19 16.43 4.75
N ARG A 13 -11.90 16.16 4.57
CA ARG A 13 -11.30 15.81 3.29
C ARG A 13 -10.18 14.80 3.52
N ILE A 14 -10.13 13.76 2.69
CA ILE A 14 -9.00 12.83 2.70
C ILE A 14 -7.76 13.55 2.17
N LYS A 15 -6.63 13.36 2.84
CA LYS A 15 -5.36 13.98 2.43
C LYS A 15 -4.93 13.46 1.06
N GLU A 16 -4.38 14.35 0.25
CA GLU A 16 -3.72 13.95 -0.99
C GLU A 16 -2.32 13.42 -0.67
N ILE A 17 -2.02 12.23 -1.17
CA ILE A 17 -0.71 11.59 -0.98
C ILE A 17 -0.05 11.40 -2.33
N LYS A 18 1.21 11.84 -2.42
CA LYS A 18 2.05 11.64 -3.59
C LYS A 18 2.87 10.37 -3.41
N LEU A 19 2.66 9.41 -4.28
CA LEU A 19 3.36 8.13 -4.30
C LEU A 19 4.52 8.16 -5.28
N GLY A 20 5.66 7.63 -4.87
CA GLY A 20 6.86 7.59 -5.71
C GLY A 20 7.64 8.90 -5.78
N LYS A 21 8.49 9.01 -6.80
CA LYS A 21 9.37 10.15 -7.02
C LYS A 21 9.65 10.32 -8.52
N GLY A 22 9.58 11.55 -9.01
CA GLY A 22 9.92 11.87 -10.40
C GLY A 22 8.72 12.04 -11.32
N GLU A 23 8.89 11.76 -12.60
CA GLU A 23 7.88 12.06 -13.64
C GLU A 23 6.62 11.17 -13.59
N LYS A 24 6.72 9.99 -12.99
CA LYS A 24 5.62 9.04 -12.84
C LYS A 24 5.08 8.96 -11.41
N GLU A 25 5.10 10.09 -10.70
CA GLU A 25 4.39 10.18 -9.41
C GLU A 25 2.89 9.94 -9.61
N VAL A 26 2.30 9.21 -8.68
CA VAL A 26 0.85 8.98 -8.62
C VAL A 26 0.30 9.75 -7.43
N ILE A 27 -0.82 10.45 -7.61
CA ILE A 27 -1.51 11.14 -6.53
C ILE A 27 -2.80 10.40 -6.23
N ILE A 28 -3.03 10.10 -4.97
CA ILE A 28 -4.24 9.47 -4.45
C ILE A 28 -4.84 10.34 -3.34
N GLY A 29 -6.11 10.07 -2.99
CA GLY A 29 -6.80 10.83 -1.95
C GLY A 29 -7.43 12.13 -2.47
N GLY A 30 -7.73 13.04 -1.57
CA GLY A 30 -8.33 14.34 -1.89
C GLY A 30 -9.86 14.32 -1.96
N GLU A 31 -10.49 13.19 -1.70
CA GLU A 31 -11.94 13.05 -1.68
C GLU A 31 -12.56 13.85 -0.52
N ASN A 32 -13.68 14.50 -0.79
CA ASN A 32 -14.51 15.15 0.22
C ASN A 32 -15.99 14.74 0.11
N SER A 33 -16.25 13.61 -0.53
CA SER A 33 -17.56 12.96 -0.60
C SER A 33 -17.39 11.44 -0.52
N TYR A 34 -18.46 10.75 -0.15
CA TYR A 34 -18.44 9.28 -0.15
C TYR A 34 -18.43 8.71 -1.58
N PRO A 35 -17.90 7.53 -1.77
CA PRO A 35 -18.10 6.76 -2.99
C PRO A 35 -19.60 6.68 -3.31
N PHE A 36 -19.95 6.80 -4.61
CA PHE A 36 -21.34 6.88 -5.12
C PHE A 36 -22.11 8.16 -4.78
N HIS A 37 -21.57 9.06 -3.94
CA HIS A 37 -22.19 10.36 -3.61
C HIS A 37 -21.46 11.53 -4.31
N LEU A 38 -20.99 11.31 -5.52
CA LEU A 38 -20.19 12.29 -6.30
C LEU A 38 -20.92 13.62 -6.57
N PHE A 39 -22.26 13.64 -6.40
CA PHE A 39 -23.07 14.86 -6.48
C PHE A 39 -22.97 15.76 -5.23
N GLU A 40 -22.37 15.28 -4.17
CA GLU A 40 -22.17 16.02 -2.90
C GLU A 40 -20.81 16.67 -2.77
N GLY A 41 -19.80 16.19 -3.50
CA GLY A 41 -18.43 16.68 -3.38
C GLY A 41 -17.56 16.27 -4.56
N GLU A 42 -16.26 16.23 -4.33
CA GLU A 42 -15.23 16.01 -5.34
C GLU A 42 -14.44 14.71 -5.05
N MET A 43 -14.08 14.02 -6.12
CA MET A 43 -13.09 12.95 -6.15
C MET A 43 -12.02 13.33 -7.20
N PRO A 44 -11.00 14.11 -6.81
CA PRO A 44 -10.07 14.72 -7.77
C PRO A 44 -9.16 13.71 -8.46
N HIS A 45 -8.94 12.56 -7.84
CA HIS A 45 -8.06 11.52 -8.36
C HIS A 45 -8.81 10.22 -8.59
N LYS A 46 -8.53 9.56 -9.73
CA LYS A 46 -9.07 8.24 -10.01
C LYS A 46 -8.43 7.17 -9.11
N PRO A 47 -9.12 6.07 -8.80
CA PRO A 47 -8.50 4.90 -8.18
C PRO A 47 -7.34 4.37 -9.04
N VAL A 48 -6.26 3.95 -8.39
CA VAL A 48 -5.08 3.39 -9.05
C VAL A 48 -4.93 1.93 -8.67
N ILE A 49 -4.60 1.09 -9.65
CA ILE A 49 -4.41 -0.34 -9.45
C ILE A 49 -2.93 -0.63 -9.28
N ALA A 50 -2.57 -1.23 -8.13
CA ALA A 50 -1.25 -1.79 -7.92
C ALA A 50 -1.20 -3.24 -8.44
N PHE A 51 -0.23 -3.53 -9.32
CA PHE A 51 0.03 -4.90 -9.74
C PHE A 51 0.94 -5.58 -8.73
N GLU A 52 0.45 -6.68 -8.14
CA GLU A 52 1.23 -7.44 -7.17
C GLU A 52 2.19 -8.39 -7.89
N VAL A 53 3.45 -8.35 -7.48
CA VAL A 53 4.50 -9.29 -7.89
C VAL A 53 5.16 -9.87 -6.64
N TYR A 54 5.60 -11.12 -6.70
CA TYR A 54 6.24 -11.79 -5.58
C TYR A 54 7.77 -11.78 -5.71
N ASP A 55 8.46 -11.72 -4.58
CA ASP A 55 9.92 -11.85 -4.50
C ASP A 55 10.41 -13.30 -4.69
N SER A 56 9.49 -14.25 -4.79
CA SER A 56 9.75 -15.65 -5.10
C SER A 56 8.67 -16.21 -6.03
N LYS A 57 8.95 -17.35 -6.64
CA LYS A 57 7.99 -18.02 -7.51
C LYS A 57 6.80 -18.55 -6.68
N PRO A 58 5.54 -18.20 -7.02
CA PRO A 58 4.38 -18.79 -6.38
C PRO A 58 4.23 -20.28 -6.76
N GLU A 59 3.93 -21.13 -5.77
CA GLU A 59 3.84 -22.57 -5.97
C GLU A 59 2.42 -23.03 -6.32
N GLU A 60 1.39 -22.37 -5.78
CA GLU A 60 0.00 -22.84 -5.85
C GLU A 60 -0.93 -21.97 -6.71
N TRP A 61 -0.37 -21.09 -7.55
CA TRP A 61 -1.21 -20.24 -8.39
C TRP A 61 -1.83 -21.04 -9.54
N PRO A 62 -3.09 -20.75 -9.91
CA PRO A 62 -3.73 -21.33 -11.09
C PRO A 62 -2.95 -21.06 -12.36
N ALA A 63 -2.87 -22.05 -13.24
CA ALA A 63 -2.13 -21.95 -14.51
C ALA A 63 -2.55 -20.76 -15.35
N ALA A 64 -3.82 -20.36 -15.32
CA ALA A 64 -4.34 -19.20 -16.04
C ALA A 64 -3.71 -17.86 -15.59
N ILE A 65 -3.35 -17.76 -14.29
CA ILE A 65 -2.69 -16.57 -13.75
C ILE A 65 -1.18 -16.60 -14.05
N ILE A 66 -0.57 -17.79 -13.99
CA ILE A 66 0.85 -17.97 -14.27
C ILE A 66 1.18 -17.77 -15.76
N GLN A 67 0.31 -18.24 -16.66
CA GLN A 67 0.55 -18.27 -18.10
C GLN A 67 1.06 -16.94 -18.69
N PRO A 68 0.48 -15.77 -18.39
CA PRO A 68 0.97 -14.50 -18.92
C PRO A 68 2.38 -14.12 -18.45
N PHE A 69 2.86 -14.71 -17.34
CA PHE A 69 4.11 -14.35 -16.66
C PHE A 69 5.14 -15.47 -16.61
N GLN A 70 4.91 -16.57 -17.34
CA GLN A 70 5.79 -17.76 -17.31
C GLN A 70 7.27 -17.46 -17.58
N ASP A 71 7.54 -16.48 -18.44
CA ASP A 71 8.87 -16.05 -18.83
C ASP A 71 9.60 -15.22 -17.76
N VAL A 72 8.87 -14.64 -16.79
CA VAL A 72 9.42 -13.68 -15.81
C VAL A 72 9.14 -14.04 -14.35
N ILE A 73 8.26 -14.99 -14.08
CA ILE A 73 7.71 -15.28 -12.74
C ILE A 73 8.77 -15.68 -11.67
N GLY A 74 9.98 -15.95 -12.04
CA GLY A 74 11.10 -16.22 -11.13
C GLY A 74 12.04 -15.04 -10.95
N ASN A 75 11.77 -13.91 -11.62
CA ASN A 75 12.58 -12.70 -11.57
C ASN A 75 11.69 -11.49 -11.27
N PRO A 76 11.63 -11.02 -10.02
CA PRO A 76 10.74 -9.93 -9.60
C PRO A 76 10.92 -8.64 -10.41
N ALA A 77 12.16 -8.29 -10.75
CA ALA A 77 12.46 -7.08 -11.54
C ALA A 77 11.94 -7.19 -12.98
N ALA A 78 12.13 -8.33 -13.62
CA ALA A 78 11.59 -8.60 -14.95
C ALA A 78 10.06 -8.67 -14.93
N TRP A 79 9.49 -9.27 -13.89
CA TRP A 79 8.04 -9.36 -13.71
C TRP A 79 7.40 -7.99 -13.53
N ALA A 80 7.95 -7.14 -12.65
CA ALA A 80 7.49 -5.77 -12.48
C ALA A 80 7.55 -4.96 -13.79
N LYS A 81 8.66 -5.06 -14.55
CA LYS A 81 8.79 -4.42 -15.87
C LYS A 81 7.73 -4.89 -16.86
N LYS A 82 7.43 -6.19 -16.87
CA LYS A 82 6.40 -6.74 -17.75
C LYS A 82 5.02 -6.18 -17.40
N CYS A 83 4.68 -6.07 -16.10
CA CYS A 83 3.44 -5.44 -15.65
C CYS A 83 3.32 -3.99 -16.15
N ILE A 84 4.41 -3.23 -16.13
CA ILE A 84 4.43 -1.84 -16.61
C ILE A 84 4.29 -1.78 -18.14
N ASN A 85 5.08 -2.55 -18.87
CA ASN A 85 5.19 -2.43 -20.32
C ASN A 85 4.02 -3.05 -21.09
N GLU A 86 3.51 -4.19 -20.62
CA GLU A 86 2.48 -4.95 -21.32
C GLU A 86 1.07 -4.72 -20.74
N PHE A 87 0.97 -4.43 -19.43
CA PHE A 87 -0.29 -4.25 -18.74
C PHE A 87 -0.53 -2.82 -18.26
N SER A 88 0.37 -1.89 -18.58
CA SER A 88 0.25 -0.47 -18.23
C SER A 88 0.08 -0.22 -16.73
N ALA A 89 0.78 -0.99 -15.90
CA ALA A 89 0.75 -0.81 -14.45
C ALA A 89 1.28 0.58 -14.07
N GLU A 90 0.47 1.35 -13.36
CA GLU A 90 0.85 2.66 -12.83
C GLU A 90 1.51 2.55 -11.45
N LEU A 91 1.40 1.39 -10.79
CA LEU A 91 1.91 1.11 -9.45
C LEU A 91 2.26 -0.37 -9.32
N ILE A 92 3.36 -0.69 -8.67
CA ILE A 92 3.78 -2.08 -8.38
C ILE A 92 3.73 -2.32 -6.87
N CYS A 93 3.22 -3.48 -6.48
CA CYS A 93 3.32 -4.00 -5.11
C CYS A 93 4.24 -5.22 -5.11
N LEU A 94 5.42 -5.09 -4.54
CA LEU A 94 6.34 -6.22 -4.34
C LEU A 94 6.06 -6.85 -2.97
N ARG A 95 5.52 -8.06 -2.99
CA ARG A 95 5.23 -8.82 -1.77
C ARG A 95 6.38 -9.75 -1.41
N LEU A 96 6.88 -9.60 -0.18
CA LEU A 96 8.04 -10.34 0.33
C LEU A 96 7.64 -11.69 0.93
N VAL A 97 7.00 -12.54 0.13
CA VAL A 97 6.52 -13.86 0.57
C VAL A 97 7.66 -14.79 1.01
N SER A 98 8.87 -14.56 0.47
CA SER A 98 10.04 -15.37 0.84
C SER A 98 10.52 -15.15 2.27
N THR A 99 10.04 -14.08 2.94
CA THR A 99 10.40 -13.77 4.32
C THR A 99 9.53 -14.46 5.36
N ASP A 100 8.41 -15.09 4.94
CA ASP A 100 7.50 -15.80 5.85
C ASP A 100 8.27 -16.83 6.68
N PRO A 101 8.19 -16.76 8.03
CA PRO A 101 8.81 -17.73 8.93
C PRO A 101 8.32 -19.18 8.73
N ASN A 102 7.10 -19.36 8.21
CA ASN A 102 6.53 -20.67 7.89
C ASN A 102 6.92 -21.17 6.49
N GLY A 103 7.55 -20.32 5.68
CA GLY A 103 8.00 -20.62 4.32
C GLY A 103 9.52 -20.65 4.22
N LEU A 104 10.07 -19.83 3.30
CA LEU A 104 11.52 -19.77 3.05
C LEU A 104 12.30 -19.04 4.16
N ASN A 105 11.63 -18.24 4.96
CA ASN A 105 12.15 -17.49 6.11
C ASN A 105 13.46 -16.71 5.81
N LYS A 106 13.58 -16.15 4.61
CA LYS A 106 14.73 -15.34 4.24
C LYS A 106 14.94 -14.16 5.20
N SER A 107 16.18 -13.82 5.42
CA SER A 107 16.58 -12.68 6.25
C SER A 107 16.36 -11.33 5.53
N ALA A 108 16.41 -10.25 6.30
CA ALA A 108 16.35 -8.89 5.76
C ALA A 108 17.53 -8.60 4.79
N ASP A 109 18.73 -9.11 5.09
CA ASP A 109 19.92 -8.92 4.26
C ASP A 109 19.84 -9.68 2.93
N GLU A 110 19.06 -10.76 2.85
CA GLU A 110 18.84 -11.51 1.61
C GLU A 110 17.81 -10.84 0.71
N VAL A 111 16.76 -10.22 1.27
CA VAL A 111 15.68 -9.66 0.46
C VAL A 111 15.85 -8.18 0.12
N ALA A 112 16.56 -7.40 0.95
CA ALA A 112 16.76 -5.98 0.67
C ALA A 112 17.47 -5.70 -0.67
N PRO A 113 18.48 -6.49 -1.12
CA PRO A 113 19.03 -6.36 -2.46
C PRO A 113 18.02 -6.65 -3.58
N ILE A 114 17.10 -7.59 -3.39
CA ILE A 114 16.05 -7.89 -4.36
C ILE A 114 15.11 -6.69 -4.51
N VAL A 115 14.68 -6.10 -3.38
CA VAL A 115 13.86 -4.89 -3.41
C VAL A 115 14.58 -3.74 -4.09
N LYS A 116 15.87 -3.56 -3.81
CA LYS A 116 16.69 -2.53 -4.45
C LYS A 116 16.77 -2.74 -5.97
N GLU A 117 17.00 -3.96 -6.43
CA GLU A 117 17.01 -4.30 -7.86
C GLU A 117 15.68 -3.99 -8.53
N VAL A 118 14.56 -4.39 -7.94
CA VAL A 118 13.22 -4.05 -8.46
C VAL A 118 13.06 -2.53 -8.52
N SER A 119 13.32 -1.83 -7.41
CA SER A 119 13.18 -0.37 -7.30
C SER A 119 14.06 0.39 -8.30
N ASP A 120 15.25 -0.09 -8.62
CA ASP A 120 16.14 0.53 -9.62
C ASP A 120 15.72 0.22 -11.05
N SER A 121 14.96 -0.85 -11.23
CA SER A 121 14.56 -1.34 -12.55
C SER A 121 13.28 -0.74 -13.11
N ILE A 122 12.48 -0.07 -12.27
CA ILE A 122 11.19 0.52 -12.63
C ILE A 122 11.17 2.03 -12.35
N ASP A 123 10.26 2.73 -13.01
CA ASP A 123 10.07 4.18 -12.91
C ASP A 123 8.70 4.57 -12.32
N VAL A 124 7.86 3.60 -12.00
CA VAL A 124 6.58 3.80 -11.29
C VAL A 124 6.76 3.62 -9.78
N PRO A 125 5.85 4.13 -8.93
CA PRO A 125 5.94 3.95 -7.49
C PRO A 125 5.92 2.47 -7.08
N LEU A 126 6.67 2.15 -6.02
CA LEU A 126 6.82 0.79 -5.50
C LEU A 126 6.27 0.70 -4.08
N ILE A 127 5.26 -0.14 -3.90
CA ILE A 127 4.84 -0.64 -2.60
C ILE A 127 5.71 -1.86 -2.27
N VAL A 128 6.25 -1.90 -1.06
CA VAL A 128 6.91 -3.08 -0.51
C VAL A 128 6.05 -3.60 0.62
N TRP A 129 5.45 -4.78 0.38
CA TRP A 129 4.56 -5.42 1.32
C TRP A 129 5.26 -6.59 2.00
N GLY A 130 5.27 -6.61 3.32
CA GLY A 130 5.86 -7.68 4.12
C GLY A 130 5.14 -9.02 3.96
N CYS A 131 5.54 -10.00 4.77
CA CYS A 131 4.91 -11.33 4.80
C CYS A 131 3.69 -11.41 5.74
N GLU A 132 3.29 -10.29 6.34
CA GLU A 132 2.20 -10.20 7.33
C GLU A 132 2.50 -10.92 8.66
N ASN A 133 3.77 -11.15 8.95
CA ASN A 133 4.23 -11.51 10.28
C ASN A 133 4.85 -10.28 10.94
N ASP A 134 4.19 -9.75 11.98
CA ASP A 134 4.56 -8.49 12.62
C ASP A 134 6.02 -8.43 13.09
N ASP A 135 6.53 -9.51 13.69
CA ASP A 135 7.91 -9.57 14.20
C ASP A 135 8.91 -9.60 13.05
N LYS A 136 8.61 -10.33 11.99
CA LYS A 136 9.47 -10.44 10.81
C LYS A 136 9.49 -9.13 10.02
N ASP A 137 8.31 -8.57 9.77
CA ASP A 137 8.16 -7.31 9.03
C ASP A 137 8.81 -6.14 9.78
N ALA A 138 8.75 -6.15 11.12
CA ALA A 138 9.45 -5.20 11.97
C ALA A 138 10.99 -5.23 11.88
N ILE A 139 11.56 -6.24 11.22
CA ILE A 139 13.00 -6.38 10.97
C ILE A 139 13.30 -6.13 9.50
N VAL A 140 12.50 -6.71 8.62
CA VAL A 140 12.72 -6.69 7.16
C VAL A 140 12.47 -5.30 6.57
N LEU A 141 11.30 -4.69 6.85
CA LEU A 141 10.92 -3.42 6.23
C LEU A 141 11.83 -2.25 6.61
N PRO A 142 12.32 -2.10 7.86
CA PRO A 142 13.33 -1.09 8.18
C PRO A 142 14.65 -1.28 7.42
N LYS A 143 15.10 -2.51 7.21
CA LYS A 143 16.30 -2.79 6.42
C LYS A 143 16.12 -2.45 4.95
N VAL A 144 14.96 -2.77 4.38
CA VAL A 144 14.58 -2.36 3.02
C VAL A 144 14.57 -0.84 2.90
N ALA A 145 13.98 -0.13 3.86
CA ALA A 145 13.95 1.32 3.91
C ALA A 145 15.36 1.93 3.88
N GLU A 146 16.28 1.39 4.68
CA GLU A 146 17.68 1.82 4.72
C GLU A 146 18.36 1.65 3.36
N VAL A 147 18.26 0.46 2.76
CA VAL A 147 18.93 0.13 1.49
C VAL A 147 18.36 0.95 0.32
N CYS A 148 17.09 1.33 0.38
CA CYS A 148 16.38 2.10 -0.64
C CYS A 148 16.18 3.56 -0.24
N GLN A 149 17.03 4.16 0.61
CA GLN A 149 16.88 5.53 1.12
C GLN A 149 16.86 6.63 0.04
N ASP A 150 17.34 6.35 -1.16
CA ASP A 150 17.30 7.23 -2.32
C ASP A 150 15.95 7.20 -3.07
N LYS A 151 15.08 6.26 -2.72
CA LYS A 151 13.74 6.05 -3.29
C LYS A 151 12.68 6.59 -2.33
N ARG A 152 11.49 6.74 -2.83
CA ARG A 152 10.30 7.04 -2.03
C ARG A 152 9.36 5.84 -2.09
N LEU A 153 9.70 4.82 -1.31
CA LEU A 153 8.92 3.59 -1.22
C LEU A 153 7.64 3.80 -0.40
N ILE A 154 6.71 2.88 -0.58
CA ILE A 154 5.52 2.73 0.23
C ILE A 154 5.68 1.43 1.01
N LEU A 155 5.79 1.52 2.33
CA LEU A 155 6.12 0.39 3.21
C LEU A 155 4.87 -0.09 3.96
N GLY A 156 4.58 -1.36 3.90
CA GLY A 156 3.46 -1.98 4.60
C GLY A 156 3.58 -3.49 4.73
N PRO A 157 2.73 -4.11 5.57
CA PRO A 157 1.77 -3.45 6.45
C PRO A 157 2.42 -2.95 7.75
N ALA A 158 2.08 -1.74 8.18
CA ALA A 158 2.32 -1.30 9.54
C ALA A 158 1.07 -1.57 10.39
N THR A 159 1.24 -2.30 11.49
CA THR A 159 0.18 -2.70 12.42
C THR A 159 0.42 -2.08 13.79
N ASP A 160 -0.51 -2.24 14.72
CA ASP A 160 -0.37 -1.81 16.11
C ASP A 160 0.85 -2.44 16.82
N LYS A 161 1.37 -3.56 16.32
CA LYS A 161 2.51 -4.27 16.91
C LYS A 161 3.86 -3.83 16.36
N ASN A 162 3.92 -3.45 15.08
CA ASN A 162 5.19 -3.16 14.40
C ASN A 162 5.38 -1.68 13.98
N TYR A 163 4.34 -0.82 14.10
CA TYR A 163 4.33 0.56 13.61
C TYR A 163 5.54 1.40 14.06
N LYS A 164 6.03 1.18 15.29
CA LYS A 164 7.16 1.95 15.83
C LYS A 164 8.42 1.79 14.98
N LYS A 165 8.75 0.56 14.61
CA LYS A 165 9.95 0.27 13.83
C LYS A 165 9.80 0.70 12.37
N ILE A 166 8.64 0.40 11.77
CA ILE A 166 8.36 0.75 10.38
C ILE A 166 8.21 2.26 10.23
N GLY A 167 7.45 2.92 11.12
CA GLY A 167 7.27 4.37 11.12
C GLY A 167 8.59 5.13 11.34
N ALA A 168 9.42 4.68 12.29
CA ALA A 168 10.73 5.30 12.52
C ALA A 168 11.62 5.19 11.27
N ALA A 169 11.64 4.05 10.59
CA ALA A 169 12.38 3.89 9.34
C ALA A 169 11.81 4.76 8.20
N ALA A 170 10.48 4.85 8.11
CA ALA A 170 9.83 5.71 7.14
C ALA A 170 10.18 7.19 7.34
N ILE A 171 10.21 7.68 8.58
CA ILE A 171 10.65 9.03 8.90
C ILE A 171 12.11 9.24 8.51
N ALA A 172 12.99 8.32 8.92
CA ALA A 172 14.43 8.44 8.70
C ALA A 172 14.81 8.51 7.22
N TYR A 173 14.11 7.74 6.37
CA TYR A 173 14.42 7.58 4.95
C TYR A 173 13.37 8.19 4.02
N LYS A 174 12.38 8.92 4.55
CA LYS A 174 11.34 9.64 3.81
C LYS A 174 10.46 8.74 2.93
N HIS A 175 10.05 7.62 3.48
CA HIS A 175 9.11 6.68 2.86
C HIS A 175 7.68 6.95 3.33
N THR A 176 6.72 6.43 2.58
CA THR A 176 5.30 6.41 2.94
C THR A 176 4.98 5.11 3.69
N VAL A 177 4.06 5.15 4.65
CA VAL A 177 3.64 3.99 5.45
C VAL A 177 2.21 3.61 5.10
N VAL A 178 1.94 2.32 4.98
CA VAL A 178 0.57 1.79 4.92
C VAL A 178 0.17 1.29 6.30
N ALA A 179 -0.75 2.01 6.94
CA ALA A 179 -1.36 1.65 8.22
C ALA A 179 -2.47 0.63 7.97
N ALA A 180 -2.21 -0.63 8.26
CA ALA A 180 -3.13 -1.74 8.00
C ALA A 180 -3.82 -2.20 9.28
N THR A 181 -5.14 -2.33 9.22
CA THR A 181 -5.96 -2.77 10.36
C THR A 181 -7.01 -3.77 9.90
N PRO A 182 -7.22 -4.86 10.64
CA PRO A 182 -8.17 -5.90 10.25
C PRO A 182 -9.60 -5.46 10.60
N ILE A 183 -10.26 -4.72 9.71
CA ILE A 183 -11.70 -4.33 9.80
C ILE A 183 -12.09 -3.79 11.20
N ASP A 184 -11.22 -2.99 11.79
CA ASP A 184 -11.46 -2.33 13.07
C ASP A 184 -11.20 -0.83 12.96
N ILE A 185 -12.28 -0.05 12.90
CA ILE A 185 -12.23 1.41 12.76
C ILE A 185 -11.56 2.09 13.96
N ASN A 186 -11.75 1.55 15.17
CA ASN A 186 -11.14 2.15 16.37
C ASN A 186 -9.63 1.91 16.35
N LEU A 187 -9.21 0.73 15.90
CA LEU A 187 -7.80 0.41 15.71
C LEU A 187 -7.20 1.24 14.57
N ALA A 188 -7.92 1.45 13.46
CA ALA A 188 -7.46 2.31 12.35
C ALA A 188 -7.19 3.74 12.85
N LYS A 189 -8.15 4.34 13.55
CA LYS A 189 -8.00 5.66 14.15
C LYS A 189 -6.85 5.71 15.16
N GLN A 190 -6.75 4.70 16.02
CA GLN A 190 -5.66 4.62 17.00
C GLN A 190 -4.29 4.52 16.32
N LEU A 191 -4.17 3.72 15.27
CA LEU A 191 -2.92 3.54 14.53
C LEU A 191 -2.48 4.84 13.84
N ASN A 192 -3.41 5.60 13.25
CA ASN A 192 -3.14 6.91 12.68
C ASN A 192 -2.60 7.89 13.75
N ILE A 193 -3.24 7.95 14.93
CA ILE A 193 -2.77 8.77 16.04
C ILE A 193 -1.36 8.34 16.47
N LEU A 194 -1.11 7.03 16.62
CA LEU A 194 0.18 6.51 17.03
C LEU A 194 1.31 6.80 16.02
N LEU A 195 1.01 6.74 14.74
CA LEU A 195 1.97 7.11 13.68
C LEU A 195 2.24 8.63 13.68
N GLY A 196 1.20 9.45 13.85
CA GLY A 196 1.32 10.91 14.00
C GLY A 196 2.12 11.30 15.23
N ASP A 197 1.86 10.68 16.39
CA ASP A 197 2.61 10.90 17.63
C ASP A 197 4.08 10.48 17.51
N LEU A 198 4.37 9.47 16.68
CA LEU A 198 5.74 9.07 16.34
C LEU A 198 6.44 10.11 15.45
N GLY A 199 5.68 10.97 14.77
CA GLY A 199 6.17 12.02 13.88
C GLY A 199 6.08 11.67 12.39
N VAL A 200 5.33 10.65 11.99
CA VAL A 200 5.04 10.39 10.57
C VAL A 200 4.07 11.48 10.10
N PRO A 201 4.41 12.25 9.05
CA PRO A 201 3.49 13.24 8.50
C PRO A 201 2.21 12.60 7.92
N ASP A 202 1.06 13.24 8.07
CA ASP A 202 -0.22 12.73 7.57
C ASP A 202 -0.18 12.39 6.07
N GLU A 203 0.52 13.22 5.28
CA GLU A 203 0.72 13.00 3.84
C GLU A 203 1.68 11.85 3.49
N GLN A 204 2.15 11.14 4.49
CA GLN A 204 2.95 9.91 4.35
C GLN A 204 2.26 8.69 4.98
N ILE A 205 0.98 8.80 5.36
CA ILE A 205 0.20 7.69 5.92
C ILE A 205 -0.91 7.34 4.93
N ILE A 206 -0.93 6.08 4.47
CA ILE A 206 -2.02 5.48 3.72
C ILE A 206 -2.76 4.56 4.67
N VAL A 207 -4.08 4.66 4.74
CA VAL A 207 -4.90 3.76 5.54
C VAL A 207 -5.35 2.59 4.69
N ASP A 208 -5.01 1.37 5.12
CA ASP A 208 -5.56 0.13 4.59
C ASP A 208 -6.53 -0.48 5.61
N PRO A 209 -7.84 -0.33 5.43
CA PRO A 209 -8.83 -0.89 6.33
C PRO A 209 -9.01 -2.40 6.18
N ASN A 210 -8.25 -3.05 5.29
CA ASN A 210 -8.22 -4.49 5.07
C ASN A 210 -9.62 -5.13 4.84
N ILE A 211 -10.38 -4.52 3.94
CA ILE A 211 -11.79 -4.90 3.67
C ILE A 211 -11.96 -6.12 2.76
N GLY A 212 -10.85 -6.62 2.16
CA GLY A 212 -10.91 -7.64 1.10
C GLY A 212 -11.45 -9.01 1.53
N GLY A 213 -11.40 -9.35 2.82
CA GLY A 213 -11.93 -10.60 3.37
C GLY A 213 -13.43 -10.59 3.69
N CYS A 214 -14.11 -9.46 3.49
CA CYS A 214 -15.51 -9.29 3.85
C CYS A 214 -16.43 -9.40 2.63
N SER A 215 -17.71 -9.72 2.87
CA SER A 215 -18.72 -9.55 1.83
C SER A 215 -18.70 -8.10 1.36
N LEU A 216 -18.97 -7.88 0.07
CA LEU A 216 -18.89 -6.54 -0.54
C LEU A 216 -19.68 -5.49 0.24
N GLY A 217 -20.88 -5.83 0.73
CA GLY A 217 -21.71 -4.90 1.51
C GLY A 217 -21.07 -4.51 2.84
N TYR A 218 -20.51 -5.44 3.56
CA TYR A 218 -19.84 -5.15 4.83
C TYR A 218 -18.55 -4.35 4.64
N GLY A 219 -17.76 -4.65 3.61
CA GLY A 219 -16.57 -3.88 3.29
C GLY A 219 -16.87 -2.43 2.95
N LEU A 220 -17.94 -2.16 2.20
CA LEU A 220 -18.38 -0.80 1.90
C LEU A 220 -18.85 -0.06 3.15
N GLU A 221 -19.66 -0.69 4.01
CA GLU A 221 -20.10 -0.09 5.28
C GLU A 221 -18.91 0.28 6.18
N TYR A 222 -17.91 -0.60 6.25
CA TYR A 222 -16.70 -0.32 7.00
C TYR A 222 -15.90 0.86 6.41
N THR A 223 -15.76 0.92 5.09
CA THR A 223 -15.10 2.04 4.40
C THR A 223 -15.79 3.36 4.73
N TYR A 224 -17.12 3.41 4.66
CA TYR A 224 -17.86 4.60 5.07
C TYR A 224 -17.59 4.97 6.54
N SER A 225 -17.58 3.99 7.43
CA SER A 225 -17.31 4.25 8.84
C SER A 225 -15.90 4.80 9.09
N VAL A 226 -14.90 4.37 8.33
CA VAL A 226 -13.56 4.96 8.37
C VAL A 226 -13.58 6.41 7.91
N MET A 227 -14.22 6.69 6.76
CA MET A 227 -14.31 8.04 6.21
C MET A 227 -15.08 9.03 7.10
N GLU A 228 -16.05 8.55 7.89
CA GLU A 228 -16.83 9.39 8.83
C GLU A 228 -16.01 9.82 10.06
N ARG A 229 -15.03 9.05 10.47
CA ARG A 229 -14.32 9.21 11.75
C ARG A 229 -12.95 9.82 11.66
N ASP A 230 -12.34 9.79 10.49
CA ASP A 230 -11.04 10.38 10.18
C ASP A 230 -11.19 11.67 9.37
#